data_b0805576df7066a29dcafb5401694eda
#
_entry.id   b0805576df7066a29dcafb5401694eda
#
_cell.length_a   1.000
_cell.length_b   1.000
_cell.length_c   1.000
_cell.angle_alpha   90.00
_cell.angle_beta   90.00
_cell.angle_gamma   90.00
#
_symmetry.space_group_name_H-M   'P 1'
#
loop_
_entity.id
_entity.type
_entity.pdbx_description
1 polymer ?
#
loop_
_entity_poly.entity_id
_entity_poly.type
_entity_poly.pdbx_seq_one_letter_code
_entity_poly.pdbx_strand_id
1 'polypeptide(L)'
;MKEIRVALAILIVLPFSSQAALQNSGSELTIGAASQYAPKYTGSDKYTWQAAPFFEWRSGEWFLNTEKGAGYLHEFNNGLYLGQTLGYSAGRTDEDSWFQEGDKKLRGMGKIKTALTTTSTMGWWMTDWLGFEGNIIAPLTESQGMQYNIKLNAVLFDDDNDTVMVSTERKYGDARFNNTWFGVNNKQSVDSGFRKYSAGGGLNAVDYSINWQHSFNDTWSGYADLRYTTLPERVRHSPVTDKDDYFTFTIGAFYTF
;
A
#
# COMPACT_ATOMS: atom_id res chain seq x y z
N MET A 1 11.08 27.61 -15.53
CA MET A 1 10.92 26.19 -15.84
C MET A 1 10.22 25.56 -14.63
N LYS A 2 8.97 25.09 -14.79
CA LYS A 2 8.27 24.35 -13.72
C LYS A 2 8.89 22.96 -13.66
N GLU A 3 9.53 22.64 -12.56
CA GLU A 3 10.01 21.29 -12.31
C GLU A 3 8.81 20.33 -12.25
N ILE A 4 8.81 19.34 -13.12
CA ILE A 4 7.86 18.22 -13.07
C ILE A 4 8.28 17.34 -11.91
N ARG A 5 7.55 17.42 -10.83
CA ARG A 5 7.79 16.64 -9.61
C ARG A 5 6.89 15.41 -9.66
N VAL A 6 7.48 14.23 -9.76
CA VAL A 6 6.77 12.92 -9.82
C VAL A 6 6.43 12.46 -8.40
N ALA A 7 5.16 12.26 -8.11
CA ALA A 7 4.70 11.70 -6.84
C ALA A 7 4.92 10.16 -6.81
N LEU A 8 5.52 9.65 -5.74
CA LEU A 8 6.01 8.26 -5.69
C LEU A 8 5.40 7.42 -4.54
N ALA A 9 4.20 7.68 -4.10
CA ALA A 9 3.60 6.91 -3.00
C ALA A 9 2.07 6.81 -3.09
N ILE A 10 1.56 6.21 -4.16
CA ILE A 10 0.17 5.77 -4.22
C ILE A 10 0.17 4.25 -4.16
N LEU A 11 -0.34 3.69 -3.07
CA LEU A 11 -0.54 2.25 -2.92
C LEU A 11 -1.81 1.87 -3.69
N ILE A 12 -1.67 1.50 -4.95
CA ILE A 12 -2.76 0.99 -5.78
C ILE A 12 -2.66 -0.52 -5.74
N VAL A 13 -3.52 -1.16 -4.98
CA VAL A 13 -3.65 -2.61 -5.01
C VAL A 13 -4.57 -2.96 -6.17
N LEU A 14 -4.00 -3.21 -7.34
CA LEU A 14 -4.78 -3.81 -8.42
C LEU A 14 -5.10 -5.27 -8.03
N PRO A 15 -6.35 -5.71 -8.11
CA PRO A 15 -6.65 -7.12 -8.02
C PRO A 15 -5.91 -7.84 -9.16
N PHE A 16 -5.20 -8.90 -8.84
CA PHE A 16 -4.64 -9.77 -9.85
C PHE A 16 -5.78 -10.32 -10.69
N SER A 17 -5.83 -9.99 -11.97
CA SER A 17 -6.62 -10.73 -12.96
C SER A 17 -5.88 -12.07 -13.18
N SER A 18 -6.07 -12.99 -12.25
CA SER A 18 -5.15 -14.10 -12.01
C SER A 18 -5.28 -15.26 -12.99
N GLN A 19 -6.26 -15.30 -13.86
CA GLN A 19 -6.44 -16.51 -14.68
C GLN A 19 -6.13 -16.38 -16.17
N ALA A 20 -6.14 -15.18 -16.74
CA ALA A 20 -5.85 -15.00 -18.17
C ALA A 20 -4.38 -14.71 -18.50
N ALA A 21 -3.62 -14.09 -17.57
CA ALA A 21 -2.26 -13.63 -17.82
C ALA A 21 -1.19 -14.75 -17.84
N LEU A 22 -1.42 -15.86 -17.17
CA LEU A 22 -0.41 -16.94 -17.05
C LEU A 22 -0.34 -17.89 -18.27
N GLN A 23 -1.26 -17.84 -19.20
CA GLN A 23 -1.21 -18.67 -20.43
C GLN A 23 -0.53 -17.98 -21.62
N ASN A 24 -0.24 -16.68 -21.52
CA ASN A 24 0.43 -15.98 -22.60
C ASN A 24 1.95 -15.92 -22.31
N SER A 25 2.73 -16.64 -23.09
CA SER A 25 4.22 -16.63 -23.03
C SER A 25 4.83 -15.30 -23.51
N GLY A 26 4.04 -14.24 -23.65
CA GLY A 26 4.43 -12.89 -24.05
C GLY A 26 4.73 -11.99 -22.85
N SER A 27 5.45 -10.91 -23.11
CA SER A 27 5.60 -9.81 -22.15
C SER A 27 4.40 -8.87 -22.30
N GLU A 28 3.85 -8.42 -21.18
CA GLU A 28 2.77 -7.42 -21.12
C GLU A 28 3.28 -6.14 -20.49
N LEU A 29 2.88 -5.01 -21.03
CA LEU A 29 3.23 -3.69 -20.53
C LEU A 29 1.94 -2.89 -20.29
N THR A 30 1.74 -2.48 -19.05
CA THR A 30 0.65 -1.57 -18.68
C THR A 30 1.22 -0.23 -18.21
N ILE A 31 0.70 0.85 -18.75
CA ILE A 31 0.99 2.21 -18.31
C ILE A 31 -0.30 2.92 -17.92
N GLY A 32 -0.20 3.91 -17.04
CA GLY A 32 -1.39 4.64 -16.63
C GLY A 32 -1.10 5.76 -15.66
N ALA A 33 -2.15 6.25 -15.05
CA ALA A 33 -2.07 7.20 -13.96
C ALA A 33 -3.19 6.93 -12.95
N ALA A 34 -2.89 7.18 -11.69
CA ALA A 34 -3.88 7.11 -10.64
C ALA A 34 -3.81 8.33 -9.73
N SER A 35 -4.94 8.64 -9.11
CA SER A 35 -5.06 9.71 -8.13
C SER A 35 -5.72 9.16 -6.87
N GLN A 36 -5.22 9.58 -5.71
CA GLN A 36 -5.70 9.15 -4.41
C GLN A 36 -6.03 10.35 -3.54
N TYR A 37 -7.19 10.31 -2.90
CA TYR A 37 -7.59 11.22 -1.83
C TYR A 37 -7.44 10.49 -0.51
N ALA A 38 -6.47 10.91 0.30
CA ALA A 38 -6.09 10.23 1.54
C ALA A 38 -5.66 11.23 2.62
N PRO A 39 -5.62 10.80 3.89
CA PRO A 39 -4.96 11.58 4.94
C PRO A 39 -3.51 11.87 4.56
N LYS A 40 -2.99 13.03 4.96
CA LYS A 40 -1.61 13.45 4.69
C LYS A 40 -0.55 12.50 5.27
N TYR A 41 -0.91 11.78 6.31
CA TYR A 41 -0.16 10.66 6.91
C TYR A 41 -1.15 9.80 7.72
N THR A 42 -0.77 8.59 8.03
CA THR A 42 -1.61 7.66 8.80
C THR A 42 -1.98 8.24 10.16
N GLY A 43 -3.29 8.46 10.40
CA GLY A 43 -3.83 9.10 11.60
C GLY A 43 -3.96 10.62 11.53
N SER A 44 -3.70 11.26 10.38
CA SER A 44 -3.97 12.69 10.17
C SER A 44 -5.46 12.99 10.02
N ASP A 45 -5.90 14.12 10.53
CA ASP A 45 -7.25 14.69 10.29
C ASP A 45 -7.33 15.47 8.96
N LYS A 46 -6.19 15.78 8.33
CA LYS A 46 -6.10 16.53 7.09
C LYS A 46 -5.88 15.59 5.91
N TYR A 47 -6.61 15.88 4.83
CA TYR A 47 -6.58 15.14 3.58
C TYR A 47 -5.83 15.89 2.49
N THR A 48 -5.37 15.14 1.51
CA THR A 48 -4.74 15.68 0.31
C THR A 48 -5.01 14.77 -0.89
N TRP A 49 -5.03 15.36 -2.09
CA TRP A 49 -4.96 14.63 -3.34
C TRP A 49 -3.49 14.37 -3.70
N GLN A 50 -3.21 13.14 -4.08
CA GLN A 50 -1.93 12.73 -4.64
C GLN A 50 -2.19 12.06 -5.98
N ALA A 51 -1.29 12.25 -6.95
CA ALA A 51 -1.36 11.59 -8.24
C ALA A 51 0.01 11.00 -8.57
N ALA A 52 0.01 9.80 -9.15
CA ALA A 52 1.22 9.14 -9.58
C ALA A 52 1.04 8.47 -10.95
N PRO A 53 2.09 8.43 -11.78
CA PRO A 53 2.12 7.55 -12.92
C PRO A 53 2.13 6.10 -12.45
N PHE A 54 1.47 5.24 -13.21
CA PHE A 54 1.50 3.80 -13.06
C PHE A 54 2.27 3.18 -14.23
N PHE A 55 3.07 2.20 -13.90
CA PHE A 55 3.81 1.37 -14.84
C PHE A 55 3.83 -0.05 -14.28
N GLU A 56 3.51 -1.04 -15.11
CA GLU A 56 3.73 -2.45 -14.83
C GLU A 56 4.24 -3.14 -16.10
N TRP A 57 5.35 -3.83 -15.98
CA TRP A 57 5.83 -4.80 -16.93
C TRP A 57 5.76 -6.20 -16.32
N ARG A 58 5.23 -7.15 -17.05
CA ARG A 58 5.10 -8.55 -16.63
C ARG A 58 5.62 -9.47 -17.73
N SER A 59 6.36 -10.49 -17.35
CA SER A 59 6.84 -11.54 -18.26
C SER A 59 6.93 -12.88 -17.52
N GLY A 60 5.95 -13.74 -17.77
CA GLY A 60 5.74 -14.95 -16.99
C GLY A 60 5.57 -14.62 -15.50
N GLU A 61 6.41 -15.20 -14.67
CA GLU A 61 6.38 -15.03 -13.21
C GLU A 61 7.10 -13.76 -12.70
N TRP A 62 7.83 -13.06 -13.59
CA TRP A 62 8.54 -11.83 -13.25
C TRP A 62 7.67 -10.60 -13.49
N PHE A 63 7.79 -9.65 -12.61
CA PHE A 63 7.15 -8.34 -12.79
C PHE A 63 8.03 -7.20 -12.28
N LEU A 64 7.77 -6.01 -12.85
CA LEU A 64 8.32 -4.74 -12.38
C LEU A 64 7.19 -3.72 -12.43
N ASN A 65 6.83 -3.15 -11.28
CA ASN A 65 5.82 -2.09 -11.24
C ASN A 65 6.16 -0.96 -10.26
N THR A 66 5.46 0.16 -10.41
CA THR A 66 5.69 1.34 -9.58
C THR A 66 5.24 1.19 -8.12
N GLU A 67 4.39 0.21 -7.84
CA GLU A 67 3.83 0.00 -6.50
C GLU A 67 4.69 -0.93 -5.65
N LYS A 68 4.96 -2.12 -6.18
CA LYS A 68 5.64 -3.19 -5.45
C LYS A 68 7.15 -3.25 -5.72
N GLY A 69 7.60 -2.62 -6.83
CA GLY A 69 8.97 -2.74 -7.32
C GLY A 69 9.17 -3.95 -8.23
N ALA A 70 10.32 -4.61 -8.17
CA ALA A 70 10.65 -5.79 -8.96
C ALA A 70 10.36 -7.06 -8.17
N GLY A 71 9.72 -8.04 -8.79
CA GLY A 71 9.33 -9.25 -8.08
C GLY A 71 9.19 -10.48 -8.97
N TYR A 72 9.06 -11.59 -8.28
CA TYR A 72 8.77 -12.89 -8.81
C TYR A 72 7.55 -13.45 -8.07
N LEU A 73 6.58 -14.00 -8.80
CA LEU A 73 5.39 -14.61 -8.26
C LEU A 73 5.14 -15.93 -8.96
N HIS A 74 5.18 -17.02 -8.21
CA HIS A 74 4.89 -18.36 -8.70
C HIS A 74 3.52 -18.80 -8.24
N GLU A 75 2.66 -19.18 -9.17
CA GLU A 75 1.32 -19.70 -8.89
C GLU A 75 1.28 -21.20 -9.16
N PHE A 76 0.74 -21.94 -8.21
CA PHE A 76 0.55 -23.38 -8.31
C PHE A 76 -0.87 -23.71 -8.80
N ASN A 77 -1.04 -24.86 -9.45
CA ASN A 77 -2.33 -25.29 -10.02
C ASN A 77 -3.49 -25.45 -9.01
N ASN A 78 -3.20 -25.41 -7.72
CA ASN A 78 -4.19 -25.53 -6.63
C ASN A 78 -4.59 -24.19 -6.03
N GLY A 79 -4.26 -23.09 -6.69
CA GLY A 79 -4.56 -21.71 -6.24
C GLY A 79 -3.60 -21.15 -5.18
N LEU A 80 -2.60 -21.93 -4.73
CA LEU A 80 -1.53 -21.43 -3.89
C LEU A 80 -0.60 -20.57 -4.74
N TYR A 81 -0.08 -19.46 -4.19
CA TYR A 81 0.99 -18.69 -4.81
C TYR A 81 2.01 -18.21 -3.77
N LEU A 82 3.26 -18.09 -4.24
CA LEU A 82 4.39 -17.60 -3.47
C LEU A 82 5.09 -16.49 -4.25
N GLY A 83 5.44 -15.43 -3.56
CA GLY A 83 6.11 -14.30 -4.18
C GLY A 83 7.26 -13.76 -3.35
N GLN A 84 8.19 -13.15 -4.06
CA GLN A 84 9.28 -12.38 -3.46
C GLN A 84 9.47 -11.10 -4.25
N THR A 85 9.48 -9.97 -3.56
CA THR A 85 9.57 -8.65 -4.17
C THR A 85 10.69 -7.82 -3.53
N LEU A 86 11.38 -7.05 -4.34
CA LEU A 86 12.29 -6.00 -3.93
C LEU A 86 11.63 -4.65 -4.23
N GLY A 87 11.25 -3.95 -3.19
CA GLY A 87 10.48 -2.71 -3.26
C GLY A 87 11.07 -1.61 -2.40
N TYR A 88 10.25 -0.66 -2.02
CA TYR A 88 10.67 0.46 -1.18
C TYR A 88 9.55 0.95 -0.26
N SER A 89 9.94 1.55 0.86
CA SER A 89 9.10 2.37 1.73
C SER A 89 9.41 3.83 1.46
N ALA A 90 8.41 4.65 1.17
CA ALA A 90 8.62 6.07 0.90
C ALA A 90 9.06 6.87 2.14
N GLY A 91 8.80 6.32 3.34
CA GLY A 91 9.05 7.01 4.60
C GLY A 91 8.02 8.12 4.89
N ARG A 92 8.35 9.04 5.82
CA ARG A 92 7.48 10.15 6.21
C ARG A 92 8.33 11.39 6.50
N THR A 93 7.84 12.58 6.12
CA THR A 93 8.46 13.86 6.45
C THR A 93 7.69 14.58 7.57
N ASP A 94 8.36 15.51 8.24
CA ASP A 94 7.79 16.41 9.26
C ASP A 94 7.43 17.79 8.67
N GLU A 95 7.23 17.85 7.36
CA GLU A 95 6.83 19.02 6.59
C GLU A 95 5.70 18.64 5.61
N ASP A 96 5.02 19.63 5.03
CA ASP A 96 4.11 19.39 3.91
C ASP A 96 4.87 18.85 2.71
N SER A 97 4.40 17.79 2.12
CA SER A 97 5.03 17.13 0.97
C SER A 97 3.97 16.66 -0.03
N TRP A 98 4.35 16.66 -1.32
CA TRP A 98 3.54 16.13 -2.41
C TRP A 98 3.92 14.68 -2.78
N PHE A 99 5.05 14.18 -2.24
CA PHE A 99 5.65 12.92 -2.66
C PHE A 99 5.73 11.88 -1.56
N GLN A 100 5.50 12.31 -0.34
CA GLN A 100 5.74 11.54 0.86
C GLN A 100 4.67 11.89 1.87
N GLU A 101 4.25 10.93 2.67
CA GLU A 101 3.42 11.24 3.84
C GLU A 101 4.08 12.33 4.69
N GLY A 102 3.31 13.28 5.18
CA GLY A 102 3.84 14.33 6.03
C GLY A 102 2.93 15.54 6.19
N ASP A 103 3.09 16.24 7.31
CA ASP A 103 2.42 17.50 7.63
C ASP A 103 3.30 18.32 8.57
N LYS A 104 3.18 19.65 8.49
CA LYS A 104 3.85 20.58 9.42
C LYS A 104 3.55 20.31 10.89
N LYS A 105 2.45 19.64 11.21
CA LYS A 105 2.14 19.19 12.56
C LYS A 105 3.20 18.28 13.14
N LEU A 106 3.85 17.47 12.30
CA LEU A 106 4.92 16.56 12.70
C LEU A 106 6.27 17.24 12.89
N ARG A 107 6.36 18.58 12.79
CA ARG A 107 7.60 19.33 12.95
C ARG A 107 8.30 18.97 14.27
N GLY A 108 9.60 18.66 14.17
CA GLY A 108 10.41 18.20 15.30
C GLY A 108 10.38 16.69 15.53
N MET A 109 9.49 15.95 14.85
CA MET A 109 9.53 14.48 14.86
C MET A 109 10.69 13.92 14.04
N GLY A 110 11.21 14.71 13.09
CA GLY A 110 12.21 14.29 12.13
C GLY A 110 11.65 13.42 11.03
N LYS A 111 12.49 13.14 10.03
CA LYS A 111 12.11 12.38 8.84
C LYS A 111 12.31 10.88 9.03
N ILE A 112 11.34 10.10 8.61
CA ILE A 112 11.51 8.67 8.36
C ILE A 112 11.98 8.56 6.92
N LYS A 113 13.22 8.12 6.71
CA LYS A 113 13.84 8.09 5.39
C LYS A 113 13.21 7.00 4.52
N THR A 114 13.30 7.17 3.21
CA THR A 114 13.00 6.10 2.25
C THR A 114 13.93 4.91 2.50
N ALA A 115 13.39 3.70 2.48
CA ALA A 115 14.13 2.46 2.66
C ALA A 115 13.84 1.48 1.52
N LEU A 116 14.86 0.74 1.09
CA LEU A 116 14.64 -0.47 0.30
C LEU A 116 14.02 -1.54 1.19
N THR A 117 13.08 -2.27 0.65
CA THR A 117 12.37 -3.34 1.36
C THR A 117 12.38 -4.63 0.54
N THR A 118 12.24 -5.75 1.22
CA THR A 118 11.90 -7.01 0.58
C THR A 118 10.59 -7.51 1.16
N THR A 119 9.73 -8.05 0.30
CA THR A 119 8.43 -8.59 0.69
C THR A 119 8.34 -10.05 0.28
N SER A 120 8.11 -10.93 1.25
CA SER A 120 7.73 -12.32 1.02
C SER A 120 6.22 -12.44 1.10
N THR A 121 5.62 -12.95 0.05
CA THR A 121 4.17 -13.13 -0.08
C THR A 121 3.84 -14.62 -0.14
N MET A 122 2.81 -15.01 0.58
CA MET A 122 2.14 -16.29 0.43
C MET A 122 0.65 -16.06 0.37
N GLY A 123 0.00 -16.59 -0.64
CA GLY A 123 -1.44 -16.50 -0.77
C GLY A 123 -2.06 -17.77 -1.32
N TRP A 124 -3.36 -17.88 -1.19
CA TRP A 124 -4.13 -19.01 -1.64
C TRP A 124 -5.54 -18.60 -2.04
N TRP A 125 -5.88 -18.82 -3.28
CA TRP A 125 -7.26 -18.78 -3.73
C TRP A 125 -7.91 -20.13 -3.43
N MET A 126 -8.69 -20.19 -2.34
CA MET A 126 -9.38 -21.39 -1.89
C MET A 126 -10.52 -21.77 -2.83
N THR A 127 -11.12 -20.79 -3.45
CA THR A 127 -12.16 -20.88 -4.50
C THR A 127 -11.92 -19.75 -5.49
N ASP A 128 -12.67 -19.72 -6.61
CA ASP A 128 -12.58 -18.67 -7.61
C ASP A 128 -12.96 -17.27 -7.05
N TRP A 129 -13.68 -17.23 -5.92
CA TRP A 129 -14.17 -16.00 -5.33
C TRP A 129 -13.60 -15.67 -3.96
N LEU A 130 -12.86 -16.58 -3.30
CA LEU A 130 -12.36 -16.38 -1.93
C LEU A 130 -10.87 -16.67 -1.86
N GLY A 131 -10.07 -15.66 -1.53
CA GLY A 131 -8.62 -15.74 -1.41
C GLY A 131 -8.10 -15.18 -0.10
N PHE A 132 -6.97 -15.72 0.34
CA PHE A 132 -6.20 -15.29 1.50
C PHE A 132 -4.77 -14.93 1.08
N GLU A 133 -4.20 -13.88 1.68
CA GLU A 133 -2.82 -13.48 1.44
C GLU A 133 -2.14 -13.05 2.73
N GLY A 134 -0.89 -13.47 2.91
CA GLY A 134 -0.01 -13.03 3.99
C GLY A 134 1.28 -12.45 3.42
N ASN A 135 1.73 -11.31 3.98
CA ASN A 135 2.96 -10.65 3.58
C ASN A 135 3.86 -10.42 4.79
N ILE A 136 5.16 -10.59 4.59
CA ILE A 136 6.22 -10.19 5.51
C ILE A 136 7.08 -9.17 4.78
N ILE A 137 7.15 -7.94 5.30
CA ILE A 137 7.88 -6.83 4.71
C ILE A 137 9.05 -6.49 5.64
N ALA A 138 10.28 -6.66 5.15
CA ALA A 138 11.49 -6.37 5.89
C ALA A 138 12.28 -5.23 5.22
N PRO A 139 12.72 -4.20 5.97
CA PRO A 139 13.61 -3.19 5.44
C PRO A 139 15.00 -3.76 5.22
N LEU A 140 15.60 -3.50 4.05
CA LEU A 140 16.99 -3.83 3.72
C LEU A 140 17.95 -2.69 4.06
N THR A 141 17.42 -1.47 4.09
CA THR A 141 18.13 -0.26 4.51
C THR A 141 17.32 0.46 5.59
N GLU A 142 17.92 1.43 6.30
CA GLU A 142 17.21 2.33 7.24
C GLU A 142 16.34 1.59 8.27
N SER A 143 16.82 0.67 8.99
CA SER A 143 16.24 -0.11 10.14
C SER A 143 14.85 0.34 10.66
N GLN A 144 13.83 0.41 9.80
CA GLN A 144 12.49 0.90 10.14
C GLN A 144 11.64 -0.11 10.93
N GLY A 145 12.08 -1.36 11.03
CA GLY A 145 11.32 -2.47 11.62
C GLY A 145 10.53 -3.26 10.58
N MET A 146 10.01 -4.41 10.99
CA MET A 146 9.28 -5.34 10.13
C MET A 146 7.78 -5.10 10.18
N GLN A 147 7.09 -5.33 9.05
CA GLN A 147 5.64 -5.32 8.92
C GLN A 147 5.13 -6.71 8.52
N TYR A 148 3.90 -7.00 8.91
CA TYR A 148 3.20 -8.23 8.57
C TYR A 148 1.76 -7.89 8.22
N ASN A 149 1.29 -8.39 7.09
CA ASN A 149 -0.08 -8.17 6.65
C ASN A 149 -0.78 -9.51 6.46
N ILE A 150 -2.05 -9.55 6.83
CA ILE A 150 -2.94 -10.68 6.56
C ILE A 150 -4.19 -10.10 5.89
N LYS A 151 -4.49 -10.57 4.70
CA LYS A 151 -5.59 -10.07 3.87
C LYS A 151 -6.52 -11.21 3.46
N LEU A 152 -7.82 -10.98 3.56
CA LEU A 152 -8.87 -11.82 3.01
C LEU A 152 -9.54 -11.05 1.89
N ASN A 153 -9.68 -11.69 0.74
CA ASN A 153 -10.30 -11.14 -0.46
C ASN A 153 -11.54 -11.95 -0.82
N ALA A 154 -12.61 -11.27 -1.22
CA ALA A 154 -13.79 -11.93 -1.78
C ALA A 154 -14.25 -11.19 -3.04
N VAL A 155 -14.30 -11.91 -4.16
CA VAL A 155 -14.86 -11.43 -5.42
C VAL A 155 -16.39 -11.51 -5.30
N LEU A 156 -17.05 -10.36 -5.38
CA LEU A 156 -18.52 -10.26 -5.29
C LEU A 156 -19.18 -10.36 -6.65
N PHE A 157 -18.49 -9.89 -7.66
CA PHE A 157 -18.96 -9.84 -9.03
C PHE A 157 -17.78 -9.93 -9.98
N ASP A 158 -17.90 -10.72 -11.03
CA ASP A 158 -16.89 -10.89 -12.07
C ASP A 158 -17.58 -11.29 -13.37
N ASP A 159 -17.48 -10.45 -14.39
CA ASP A 159 -17.92 -10.71 -15.75
C ASP A 159 -16.88 -10.25 -16.77
N ASP A 160 -17.22 -10.24 -18.06
CA ASP A 160 -16.31 -9.92 -19.15
C ASP A 160 -15.66 -8.50 -19.02
N ASN A 161 -16.35 -7.57 -18.36
CA ASN A 161 -15.92 -6.18 -18.29
C ASN A 161 -15.66 -5.69 -16.87
N ASP A 162 -16.35 -6.24 -15.87
CA ASP A 162 -16.36 -5.69 -14.52
C ASP A 162 -15.96 -6.73 -13.49
N THR A 163 -15.02 -6.36 -12.61
CA THR A 163 -14.70 -7.11 -11.41
C THR A 163 -14.92 -6.23 -10.18
N VAL A 164 -15.72 -6.72 -9.23
CA VAL A 164 -15.92 -6.08 -7.92
C VAL A 164 -15.44 -7.00 -6.82
N MET A 165 -14.50 -6.52 -6.03
CA MET A 165 -13.91 -7.28 -4.92
C MET A 165 -13.99 -6.49 -3.62
N VAL A 166 -14.28 -7.18 -2.53
CA VAL A 166 -14.12 -6.65 -1.17
C VAL A 166 -12.95 -7.32 -0.48
N SER A 167 -12.28 -6.57 0.39
CA SER A 167 -11.22 -7.16 1.19
C SER A 167 -11.19 -6.61 2.61
N THR A 168 -10.63 -7.42 3.52
CA THR A 168 -10.20 -6.95 4.84
C THR A 168 -8.74 -7.29 5.06
N GLU A 169 -7.98 -6.33 5.55
CA GLU A 169 -6.55 -6.49 5.79
C GLU A 169 -6.21 -6.07 7.22
N ARG A 170 -5.45 -6.90 7.92
CA ARG A 170 -4.88 -6.58 9.22
C ARG A 170 -3.38 -6.36 9.08
N LYS A 171 -2.92 -5.19 9.50
CA LYS A 171 -1.52 -4.76 9.42
C LYS A 171 -0.89 -4.76 10.80
N TYR A 172 0.27 -5.38 10.91
CA TYR A 172 1.04 -5.48 12.14
C TYR A 172 2.44 -4.91 11.91
N GLY A 173 3.03 -4.37 12.96
CA GLY A 173 4.43 -4.00 13.00
C GLY A 173 5.12 -4.62 14.19
N ASP A 174 6.41 -4.91 14.08
CA ASP A 174 7.23 -5.15 15.26
C ASP A 174 7.32 -3.88 16.12
N ALA A 175 7.93 -3.97 17.30
CA ALA A 175 8.05 -2.81 18.19
C ALA A 175 8.86 -1.67 17.56
N ARG A 176 9.84 -1.98 16.70
CA ARG A 176 10.64 -0.99 16.01
C ARG A 176 9.81 -0.26 14.96
N PHE A 177 9.08 -0.99 14.13
CA PHE A 177 8.20 -0.39 13.11
C PHE A 177 7.18 0.55 13.76
N ASN A 178 6.40 0.04 14.72
CA ASN A 178 5.35 0.83 15.34
C ASN A 178 5.92 2.06 16.09
N ASN A 179 7.09 1.96 16.72
CA ASN A 179 7.72 3.11 17.36
C ASN A 179 8.32 4.10 16.34
N THR A 180 8.79 3.63 15.18
CA THR A 180 9.27 4.52 14.12
C THR A 180 8.14 5.40 13.57
N TRP A 181 6.95 4.82 13.38
CA TRP A 181 5.83 5.52 12.76
C TRP A 181 4.92 6.26 13.77
N PHE A 182 4.72 5.68 14.95
CA PHE A 182 3.74 6.15 15.93
C PHE A 182 4.35 6.47 17.31
N GLY A 183 5.63 6.19 17.52
CA GLY A 183 6.33 6.50 18.77
C GLY A 183 6.80 7.96 18.83
N VAL A 184 7.09 8.42 20.07
CA VAL A 184 7.73 9.71 20.35
C VAL A 184 8.83 9.49 21.37
N ASN A 185 10.08 9.54 20.94
CA ASN A 185 11.25 9.37 21.82
C ASN A 185 11.59 10.67 22.59
N ASN A 186 12.63 10.63 23.42
CA ASN A 186 13.03 11.76 24.25
C ASN A 186 13.36 13.01 23.42
N LYS A 187 14.15 12.85 22.36
CA LYS A 187 14.56 13.96 21.49
C LYS A 187 13.35 14.53 20.75
N GLN A 188 12.53 13.68 20.15
CA GLN A 188 11.31 14.07 19.45
C GLN A 188 10.34 14.81 20.39
N SER A 189 10.20 14.37 21.65
CA SER A 189 9.33 15.03 22.63
C SER A 189 9.79 16.46 22.93
N VAL A 190 11.11 16.68 23.04
CA VAL A 190 11.67 18.02 23.26
C VAL A 190 11.52 18.90 22.03
N ASP A 191 11.80 18.37 20.85
CA ASP A 191 11.84 19.13 19.60
C ASP A 191 10.42 19.46 19.05
N SER A 192 9.46 18.55 19.25
CA SER A 192 8.08 18.70 18.74
C SER A 192 7.06 19.20 19.76
N GLY A 193 7.35 19.06 21.05
CA GLY A 193 6.39 19.30 22.13
C GLY A 193 5.39 18.17 22.37
N PHE A 194 5.39 17.09 21.59
CA PHE A 194 4.56 15.94 21.86
C PHE A 194 5.01 15.20 23.12
N ARG A 195 4.04 14.62 23.86
CA ARG A 195 4.38 13.73 24.98
C ARG A 195 5.09 12.48 24.48
N LYS A 196 6.01 11.96 25.29
CA LYS A 196 6.68 10.67 25.02
C LYS A 196 5.66 9.55 24.85
N TYR A 197 5.90 8.69 23.89
CA TYR A 197 5.01 7.59 23.59
C TYR A 197 5.76 6.40 23.01
N SER A 198 5.40 5.19 23.46
CA SER A 198 5.87 3.93 22.88
C SER A 198 4.66 3.12 22.40
N ALA A 199 4.56 2.91 21.09
CA ALA A 199 3.46 2.16 20.50
C ALA A 199 3.59 0.64 20.69
N GLY A 200 4.82 0.12 20.88
CA GLY A 200 5.09 -1.31 21.00
C GLY A 200 4.76 -2.10 19.73
N GLY A 201 5.05 -3.40 19.73
CA GLY A 201 4.72 -4.28 18.60
C GLY A 201 3.26 -4.73 18.59
N GLY A 202 2.74 -5.11 17.42
CA GLY A 202 1.42 -5.71 17.21
C GLY A 202 0.59 -4.97 16.17
N LEU A 203 -0.73 -5.18 16.16
CA LEU A 203 -1.69 -4.60 15.21
C LEU A 203 -1.55 -3.07 15.16
N ASN A 204 -1.45 -2.51 13.95
CA ASN A 204 -1.34 -1.05 13.76
C ASN A 204 -2.41 -0.46 12.84
N ALA A 205 -3.08 -1.27 12.01
CA ALA A 205 -4.25 -0.86 11.25
C ALA A 205 -5.13 -2.05 10.88
N VAL A 206 -6.41 -1.78 10.63
CA VAL A 206 -7.35 -2.71 9.99
C VAL A 206 -8.02 -1.95 8.85
N ASP A 207 -7.90 -2.50 7.65
CA ASP A 207 -8.52 -1.95 6.45
C ASP A 207 -9.71 -2.81 6.02
N TYR A 208 -10.74 -2.13 5.51
CA TYR A 208 -11.85 -2.70 4.77
C TYR A 208 -11.94 -1.96 3.44
N SER A 209 -11.94 -2.67 2.33
CA SER A 209 -12.00 -2.03 1.02
C SER A 209 -13.00 -2.68 0.08
N ILE A 210 -13.51 -1.87 -0.84
CA ILE A 210 -14.20 -2.30 -2.03
C ILE A 210 -13.44 -1.75 -3.24
N ASN A 211 -13.11 -2.65 -4.17
CA ASN A 211 -12.42 -2.33 -5.41
C ASN A 211 -13.35 -2.63 -6.57
N TRP A 212 -13.33 -1.79 -7.56
CA TRP A 212 -13.98 -1.99 -8.85
C TRP A 212 -12.98 -1.76 -9.97
N GLN A 213 -12.88 -2.73 -10.86
CA GLN A 213 -12.13 -2.64 -12.11
C GLN A 213 -13.10 -2.79 -13.27
N HIS A 214 -12.93 -1.95 -14.29
CA HIS A 214 -13.73 -1.97 -15.50
C HIS A 214 -12.82 -2.00 -16.74
N SER A 215 -13.07 -2.96 -17.63
CA SER A 215 -12.41 -3.06 -18.94
C SER A 215 -13.27 -2.37 -19.99
N PHE A 216 -12.86 -1.17 -20.44
CA PHE A 216 -13.57 -0.43 -21.50
C PHE A 216 -13.44 -1.14 -22.86
N ASN A 217 -12.32 -1.80 -23.07
CA ASN A 217 -11.98 -2.63 -24.22
C ASN A 217 -10.72 -3.44 -23.91
N ASP A 218 -10.16 -4.16 -24.90
CA ASP A 218 -8.98 -5.04 -24.73
C ASP A 218 -7.71 -4.31 -24.25
N THR A 219 -7.65 -2.98 -24.34
CA THR A 219 -6.46 -2.20 -24.01
C THR A 219 -6.67 -1.17 -22.91
N TRP A 220 -7.88 -0.66 -22.71
CA TRP A 220 -8.17 0.35 -21.71
C TRP A 220 -8.95 -0.21 -20.54
N SER A 221 -8.48 0.07 -19.33
CA SER A 221 -9.18 -0.24 -18.09
C SER A 221 -9.23 0.93 -17.12
N GLY A 222 -10.23 0.93 -16.27
CA GLY A 222 -10.41 1.86 -15.16
C GLY A 222 -10.41 1.11 -13.83
N TYR A 223 -10.06 1.82 -12.77
CA TYR A 223 -10.00 1.31 -11.41
C TYR A 223 -10.54 2.32 -10.42
N ALA A 224 -11.31 1.86 -9.46
CA ALA A 224 -11.71 2.64 -8.29
C ALA A 224 -11.61 1.80 -7.02
N ASP A 225 -11.08 2.39 -5.95
CA ASP A 225 -10.96 1.78 -4.62
C ASP A 225 -11.49 2.73 -3.56
N LEU A 226 -12.35 2.23 -2.71
CA LEU A 226 -12.75 2.90 -1.47
C LEU A 226 -12.33 2.04 -0.30
N ARG A 227 -11.48 2.61 0.57
CA ARG A 227 -10.94 1.94 1.74
C ARG A 227 -11.30 2.70 3.00
N TYR A 228 -11.77 1.97 4.00
CA TYR A 228 -11.96 2.43 5.36
C TYR A 228 -10.91 1.81 6.26
N THR A 229 -10.12 2.63 6.95
CA THR A 229 -9.06 2.22 7.86
C THR A 229 -9.44 2.56 9.29
N THR A 230 -9.25 1.60 10.21
CA THR A 230 -9.36 1.83 11.65
C THR A 230 -8.02 1.57 12.33
N LEU A 231 -7.67 2.42 13.29
CA LEU A 231 -6.42 2.36 14.04
C LEU A 231 -6.67 1.81 15.46
N PRO A 232 -5.96 0.76 15.89
CA PRO A 232 -6.13 0.19 17.22
C PRO A 232 -5.57 1.10 18.31
N GLU A 233 -5.89 0.80 19.58
CA GLU A 233 -5.54 1.62 20.75
C GLU A 233 -4.07 2.08 20.78
N ARG A 234 -3.14 1.17 20.44
CA ARG A 234 -1.70 1.47 20.42
C ARG A 234 -1.30 2.55 19.40
N VAL A 235 -2.07 2.75 18.36
CA VAL A 235 -1.84 3.78 17.34
C VAL A 235 -2.69 5.02 17.64
N ARG A 236 -3.94 4.83 17.96
CA ARG A 236 -4.89 5.92 18.26
C ARG A 236 -4.48 6.77 19.47
N HIS A 237 -3.83 6.17 20.48
CA HIS A 237 -3.33 6.90 21.64
C HIS A 237 -1.96 7.58 21.42
N SER A 238 -1.36 7.40 20.24
CA SER A 238 -0.15 8.14 19.88
C SER A 238 -0.43 9.64 19.78
N PRO A 239 0.44 10.50 20.29
CA PRO A 239 0.26 11.96 20.17
C PRO A 239 0.41 12.48 18.74
N VAL A 240 0.89 11.66 17.81
CA VAL A 240 0.94 12.00 16.37
C VAL A 240 -0.33 11.61 15.63
N THR A 241 -1.27 10.91 16.27
CA THR A 241 -2.55 10.49 15.70
C THR A 241 -3.65 11.46 16.10
N ASP A 242 -4.35 12.02 15.12
CA ASP A 242 -5.48 12.93 15.30
C ASP A 242 -6.82 12.23 15.15
N LYS A 243 -6.87 11.27 14.21
CA LYS A 243 -8.04 10.46 13.94
C LYS A 243 -7.69 8.99 13.97
N ASP A 244 -8.57 8.20 14.56
CA ASP A 244 -8.46 6.76 14.71
C ASP A 244 -9.15 5.97 13.59
N ASP A 245 -9.83 6.68 12.69
CA ASP A 245 -10.42 6.11 11.49
C ASP A 245 -10.40 7.12 10.32
N TYR A 246 -10.36 6.61 9.09
CA TYR A 246 -10.38 7.44 7.90
C TYR A 246 -10.73 6.64 6.65
N PHE A 247 -11.17 7.37 5.62
CA PHE A 247 -11.37 6.84 4.28
C PHE A 247 -10.20 7.21 3.37
N THR A 248 -9.93 6.32 2.41
CA THR A 248 -9.06 6.60 1.27
C THR A 248 -9.81 6.26 0.01
N PHE A 249 -9.78 7.14 -0.96
CA PHE A 249 -10.38 6.92 -2.28
C PHE A 249 -9.30 6.99 -3.36
N THR A 250 -9.26 5.98 -4.22
CA THR A 250 -8.31 5.93 -5.34
C THR A 250 -9.08 5.72 -6.64
N ILE A 251 -8.66 6.41 -7.69
CA ILE A 251 -9.17 6.25 -9.05
C ILE A 251 -7.99 6.21 -10.02
N GLY A 252 -8.06 5.36 -11.03
CA GLY A 252 -7.01 5.23 -12.05
C GLY A 252 -7.54 4.83 -13.41
N ALA A 253 -6.72 5.09 -14.44
CA ALA A 253 -6.95 4.62 -15.80
C ALA A 253 -5.63 4.08 -16.37
N PHE A 254 -5.73 2.98 -17.09
CA PHE A 254 -4.59 2.19 -17.53
C PHE A 254 -4.74 1.78 -18.99
N TYR A 255 -3.61 1.66 -19.66
CA TYR A 255 -3.50 1.16 -21.03
C TYR A 255 -2.53 -0.01 -21.07
N THR A 256 -2.98 -1.14 -21.57
CA THR A 256 -2.18 -2.38 -21.74
C THR A 256 -1.86 -2.59 -23.21
N PHE A 257 -0.58 -2.89 -23.51
CA PHE A 257 -0.06 -3.10 -24.87
C PHE A 257 -0.07 -4.56 -25.26
#